data_71a320ea091ff4eff1800154fbc703ef
#
_entry.id   71a320ea091ff4eff1800154fbc703ef
#
_cell.length_a   1.000
_cell.length_b   1.000
_cell.length_c   1.000
_cell.angle_alpha   90.00
_cell.angle_beta   90.00
_cell.angle_gamma   90.00
#
_symmetry.space_group_name_H-M   'P 1'
#
loop_
_entity.id
_entity.type
_entity.pdbx_description
1 polymer ?
#
loop_
_entity_poly.entity_id
_entity_poly.type
_entity_poly.pdbx_seq_one_letter_code
_entity_poly.pdbx_strand_id
1 'polypeptide(L)'
;MNQIKVPGRGSSAPGKAILCMLLGSAALTANDAVLKWMTSEYHVAQIMLCRGLFISIPLALLIWHAGGIKTLATKNFKGHSIRAILVITGTFLFVSGLKYLPITDAIAIAFAGPLFITALAKPLLGEQVGWRRWGAVFAGFIGIIMIMNPGSEAMQWAALLPLAASLTGAFRDILTRGMSATETSVALLFYTSLGVILASMVVVPFVWQPVPLTDWGWFLTNGFLIGSAHFLMIETFRYGEAALVAPFK
;
A
#
# COMPACT_ATOMS: atom_id res chain seq x y z
N MET A 1 -16.61 4.00 20.55
CA MET A 1 -15.79 3.97 19.32
C MET A 1 -16.06 5.26 18.57
N ASN A 2 -15.13 6.24 18.61
CA ASN A 2 -15.29 7.48 17.87
C ASN A 2 -15.22 7.16 16.36
N GLN A 3 -16.34 7.36 15.68
CA GLN A 3 -16.36 7.28 14.21
C GLN A 3 -15.38 8.33 13.65
N ILE A 4 -14.49 7.90 12.75
CA ILE A 4 -13.60 8.80 12.03
C ILE A 4 -14.51 9.73 11.21
N LYS A 5 -14.53 11.04 11.57
CA LYS A 5 -15.32 12.04 10.83
C LYS A 5 -14.88 12.05 9.36
N VAL A 6 -15.69 11.49 8.48
CA VAL A 6 -15.49 11.63 7.03
C VAL A 6 -15.82 13.07 6.67
N PRO A 7 -14.93 13.80 5.98
CA PRO A 7 -15.22 15.17 5.56
C PRO A 7 -16.41 15.23 4.63
N GLY A 8 -17.18 16.30 4.76
CA GLY A 8 -18.21 16.64 3.81
C GLY A 8 -17.64 16.65 2.39
N ARG A 9 -18.45 16.20 1.42
CA ARG A 9 -18.20 16.08 -0.02
C ARG A 9 -17.44 17.28 -0.59
N GLY A 10 -16.12 17.30 -0.47
CA GLY A 10 -15.28 18.00 -1.44
C GLY A 10 -15.59 17.41 -2.80
N SER A 11 -15.56 18.17 -3.88
CA SER A 11 -15.96 17.78 -5.22
C SER A 11 -15.63 16.31 -5.53
N SER A 12 -16.62 15.42 -5.42
CA SER A 12 -16.44 14.02 -5.76
C SER A 12 -16.17 13.95 -7.26
N ALA A 13 -14.97 13.54 -7.63
CA ALA A 13 -14.58 13.31 -9.01
C ALA A 13 -14.30 11.80 -9.20
N PRO A 14 -15.37 10.96 -9.29
CA PRO A 14 -15.24 9.51 -9.31
C PRO A 14 -14.33 9.03 -10.45
N GLY A 15 -14.43 9.63 -11.63
CA GLY A 15 -13.58 9.30 -12.78
C GLY A 15 -12.09 9.56 -12.50
N LYS A 16 -11.78 10.69 -11.84
CA LYS A 16 -10.39 11.00 -11.43
C LYS A 16 -9.89 10.03 -10.37
N ALA A 17 -10.73 9.66 -9.40
CA ALA A 17 -10.39 8.67 -8.38
C ALA A 17 -10.08 7.31 -9.00
N ILE A 18 -10.94 6.83 -9.92
CA ILE A 18 -10.74 5.56 -10.61
C ILE A 18 -9.46 5.59 -11.46
N LEU A 19 -9.22 6.68 -12.21
CA LEU A 19 -8.01 6.81 -13.02
C LEU A 19 -6.74 6.79 -12.15
N CYS A 20 -6.73 7.53 -11.04
CA CYS A 20 -5.61 7.51 -10.09
C CYS A 20 -5.38 6.09 -9.52
N MET A 21 -6.46 5.36 -9.19
CA MET A 21 -6.34 3.99 -8.70
C MET A 21 -5.77 3.06 -9.77
N LEU A 22 -6.27 3.09 -11.00
CA LEU A 22 -5.77 2.25 -12.10
C LEU A 22 -4.30 2.51 -12.40
N LEU A 23 -3.90 3.78 -12.53
CA LEU A 23 -2.50 4.14 -12.78
C LEU A 23 -1.61 3.77 -11.60
N GLY A 24 -2.09 4.00 -10.36
CA GLY A 24 -1.38 3.61 -9.14
C GLY A 24 -1.19 2.11 -9.03
N SER A 25 -2.23 1.32 -9.35
CA SER A 25 -2.17 -0.15 -9.34
C SER A 25 -1.26 -0.69 -10.45
N ALA A 26 -1.29 -0.11 -11.65
CA ALA A 26 -0.37 -0.48 -12.72
C ALA A 26 1.10 -0.23 -12.32
N ALA A 27 1.39 0.93 -11.73
CA ALA A 27 2.73 1.24 -11.23
C ALA A 27 3.15 0.29 -10.09
N LEU A 28 2.21 -0.10 -9.20
CA LEU A 28 2.46 -1.05 -8.14
C LEU A 28 2.77 -2.45 -8.68
N THR A 29 2.00 -2.92 -9.68
CA THR A 29 2.25 -4.23 -10.33
C THR A 29 3.62 -4.27 -11.02
N ALA A 30 3.98 -3.19 -11.73
CA ALA A 30 5.32 -3.06 -12.32
C ALA A 30 6.41 -3.07 -11.24
N ASN A 31 6.18 -2.38 -10.11
CA ASN A 31 7.07 -2.41 -8.96
C ASN A 31 7.24 -3.82 -8.40
N ASP A 32 6.15 -4.59 -8.29
CA ASP A 32 6.18 -5.94 -7.72
C ASP A 32 6.99 -6.91 -8.59
N ALA A 33 6.97 -6.74 -9.91
CA ALA A 33 7.83 -7.49 -10.83
C ALA A 33 9.32 -7.16 -10.60
N VAL A 34 9.67 -5.89 -10.49
CA VAL A 34 11.04 -5.45 -10.15
C VAL A 34 11.43 -5.96 -8.76
N LEU A 35 10.55 -5.83 -7.80
CA LEU A 35 10.78 -6.27 -6.41
C LEU A 35 11.04 -7.78 -6.33
N LYS A 36 10.26 -8.60 -7.06
CA LYS A 36 10.45 -10.07 -7.09
C LYS A 36 11.86 -10.45 -7.57
N TRP A 37 12.36 -9.78 -8.60
CA TRP A 37 13.74 -9.98 -9.06
C TRP A 37 14.75 -9.53 -8.00
N MET A 38 14.57 -8.33 -7.41
CA MET A 38 15.49 -7.80 -6.41
C MET A 38 15.56 -8.64 -5.14
N THR A 39 14.46 -9.29 -4.74
CA THR A 39 14.43 -10.13 -3.52
C THR A 39 15.17 -11.46 -3.65
N SER A 40 15.57 -11.87 -4.85
CA SER A 40 16.49 -13.01 -5.02
C SER A 40 17.93 -12.66 -4.65
N GLU A 41 18.33 -11.38 -4.82
CA GLU A 41 19.70 -10.91 -4.66
C GLU A 41 19.90 -10.09 -3.37
N TYR A 42 18.88 -9.34 -2.93
CA TYR A 42 19.01 -8.37 -1.85
C TYR A 42 18.03 -8.62 -0.71
N HIS A 43 18.46 -8.29 0.51
CA HIS A 43 17.57 -8.36 1.67
C HIS A 43 16.49 -7.26 1.59
N VAL A 44 15.25 -7.61 2.00
CA VAL A 44 14.08 -6.69 1.93
C VAL A 44 14.35 -5.34 2.59
N ALA A 45 14.99 -5.32 3.76
CA ALA A 45 15.30 -4.07 4.46
C ALA A 45 16.22 -3.15 3.63
N GLN A 46 17.20 -3.71 2.90
CA GLN A 46 18.09 -2.96 2.03
C GLN A 46 17.31 -2.37 0.85
N ILE A 47 16.45 -3.16 0.22
CA ILE A 47 15.57 -2.67 -0.85
C ILE A 47 14.68 -1.55 -0.34
N MET A 48 14.06 -1.71 0.83
CA MET A 48 13.18 -0.70 1.44
C MET A 48 13.94 0.60 1.78
N LEU A 49 15.19 0.52 2.26
CA LEU A 49 16.01 1.69 2.52
C LEU A 49 16.33 2.44 1.23
N CYS A 50 16.91 1.74 0.24
CA CYS A 50 17.32 2.37 -1.01
C CYS A 50 16.14 2.99 -1.76
N ARG A 51 15.01 2.27 -1.92
CA ARG A 51 13.82 2.83 -2.56
C ARG A 51 13.27 4.05 -1.81
N GLY A 52 13.33 4.04 -0.47
CA GLY A 52 12.92 5.17 0.36
C GLY A 52 13.79 6.40 0.12
N LEU A 53 15.09 6.21 -0.03
CA LEU A 53 16.02 7.29 -0.39
C LEU A 53 15.75 7.83 -1.80
N PHE A 54 15.51 6.96 -2.78
CA PHE A 54 15.19 7.39 -4.15
C PHE A 54 13.83 8.08 -4.27
N ILE A 55 12.81 7.66 -3.50
CA ILE A 55 11.52 8.37 -3.41
C ILE A 55 11.71 9.81 -2.89
N SER A 56 12.68 10.03 -2.02
CA SER A 56 12.90 11.35 -1.40
C SER A 56 13.21 12.44 -2.43
N ILE A 57 13.77 12.09 -3.61
CA ILE A 57 14.08 13.03 -4.67
C ILE A 57 12.78 13.62 -5.29
N PRO A 58 11.88 12.84 -5.92
CA PRO A 58 10.64 13.38 -6.45
C PRO A 58 9.73 13.93 -5.35
N LEU A 59 9.80 13.39 -4.14
CA LEU A 59 9.04 13.89 -3.00
C LEU A 59 9.49 15.30 -2.59
N ALA A 60 10.79 15.60 -2.59
CA ALA A 60 11.31 16.93 -2.34
C ALA A 60 10.80 17.94 -3.38
N LEU A 61 10.72 17.56 -4.66
CA LEU A 61 10.13 18.38 -5.71
C LEU A 61 8.63 18.61 -5.48
N LEU A 62 7.88 17.58 -5.08
CA LEU A 62 6.46 17.71 -4.74
C LEU A 62 6.24 18.64 -3.54
N ILE A 63 7.08 18.53 -2.50
CA ILE A 63 7.03 19.43 -1.33
C ILE A 63 7.27 20.89 -1.78
N TRP A 64 8.28 21.10 -2.61
CA TRP A 64 8.58 22.43 -3.11
C TRP A 64 7.42 23.03 -3.91
N HIS A 65 6.85 22.30 -4.86
CA HIS A 65 5.69 22.73 -5.66
C HIS A 65 4.42 22.91 -4.83
N ALA A 66 4.24 22.14 -3.77
CA ALA A 66 3.07 22.21 -2.91
C ALA A 66 3.07 23.41 -1.93
N GLY A 67 4.12 24.21 -1.90
CA GLY A 67 4.26 25.37 -0.99
C GLY A 67 5.31 25.18 0.12
N GLY A 68 6.24 24.24 -0.08
CA GLY A 68 7.38 24.02 0.80
C GLY A 68 7.05 23.22 2.07
N ILE A 69 7.92 23.29 3.05
CA ILE A 69 7.89 22.49 4.28
C ILE A 69 6.58 22.68 5.08
N LYS A 70 5.89 23.80 4.91
CA LYS A 70 4.61 24.08 5.58
C LYS A 70 3.53 23.05 5.22
N THR A 71 3.61 22.42 4.05
CA THR A 71 2.67 21.37 3.61
C THR A 71 2.80 20.07 4.38
N LEU A 72 3.91 19.88 5.10
CA LEU A 72 4.17 18.75 5.97
C LEU A 72 3.65 18.95 7.40
N ALA A 73 3.16 20.15 7.72
CA ALA A 73 2.64 20.42 9.07
C ALA A 73 1.45 19.51 9.37
N THR A 74 1.56 18.72 10.43
CA THR A 74 0.51 17.81 10.89
C THR A 74 0.30 17.93 12.39
N LYS A 75 -0.93 17.67 12.82
CA LYS A 75 -1.27 17.45 14.23
C LYS A 75 -1.58 15.97 14.52
N ASN A 76 -1.55 15.13 13.48
CA ASN A 76 -1.94 13.72 13.58
C ASN A 76 -0.73 12.76 13.42
N PHE A 77 0.33 13.01 14.19
CA PHE A 77 1.51 12.12 14.20
C PHE A 77 1.17 10.65 14.49
N LYS A 78 0.17 10.41 15.36
CA LYS A 78 -0.30 9.05 15.66
C LYS A 78 -0.84 8.35 14.41
N GLY A 79 -1.64 9.03 13.60
CA GLY A 79 -2.16 8.48 12.35
C GLY A 79 -1.04 8.15 11.36
N HIS A 80 -0.07 9.06 11.21
CA HIS A 80 1.09 8.83 10.35
C HIS A 80 1.95 7.65 10.82
N SER A 81 2.20 7.52 12.14
CA SER A 81 2.96 6.40 12.71
C SER A 81 2.23 5.07 12.48
N ILE A 82 0.94 4.99 12.76
CA ILE A 82 0.13 3.79 12.50
C ILE A 82 0.20 3.41 11.01
N ARG A 83 0.07 4.40 10.11
CA ARG A 83 0.14 4.19 8.67
C ARG A 83 1.51 3.65 8.25
N ALA A 84 2.60 4.19 8.78
CA ALA A 84 3.95 3.69 8.51
C ALA A 84 4.12 2.25 8.99
N ILE A 85 3.68 1.93 10.21
CA ILE A 85 3.70 0.56 10.77
C ILE A 85 2.92 -0.40 9.87
N LEU A 86 1.71 -0.02 9.42
CA LEU A 86 0.90 -0.86 8.53
C LEU A 86 1.60 -1.10 7.18
N VAL A 87 2.30 -0.10 6.61
CA VAL A 87 3.08 -0.27 5.38
C VAL A 87 4.26 -1.22 5.59
N ILE A 88 5.02 -1.04 6.68
CA ILE A 88 6.18 -1.87 7.00
C ILE A 88 5.73 -3.33 7.20
N THR A 89 4.72 -3.53 8.06
CA THR A 89 4.18 -4.87 8.37
C THR A 89 3.61 -5.53 7.12
N GLY A 90 2.80 -4.82 6.33
CA GLY A 90 2.22 -5.36 5.10
C GLY A 90 3.28 -5.74 4.07
N THR A 91 4.32 -4.92 3.90
CA THR A 91 5.43 -5.23 2.99
C THR A 91 6.21 -6.45 3.47
N PHE A 92 6.55 -6.50 4.77
CA PHE A 92 7.25 -7.64 5.34
C PHE A 92 6.47 -8.94 5.16
N LEU A 93 5.17 -8.94 5.45
CA LEU A 93 4.29 -10.10 5.30
C LEU A 93 4.21 -10.54 3.83
N PHE A 94 3.97 -9.60 2.90
CA PHE A 94 3.84 -9.91 1.48
C PHE A 94 5.13 -10.49 0.90
N VAL A 95 6.26 -9.83 1.16
CA VAL A 95 7.56 -10.28 0.65
C VAL A 95 8.00 -11.60 1.28
N SER A 96 7.71 -11.81 2.57
CA SER A 96 7.91 -13.11 3.21
C SER A 96 7.06 -14.21 2.55
N GLY A 97 5.82 -13.89 2.18
CA GLY A 97 4.97 -14.80 1.41
C GLY A 97 5.55 -15.15 0.03
N LEU A 98 6.08 -14.15 -0.68
CA LEU A 98 6.72 -14.35 -1.99
C LEU A 98 7.94 -15.28 -1.93
N LYS A 99 8.57 -15.45 -0.77
CA LYS A 99 9.69 -16.38 -0.61
C LYS A 99 9.24 -17.84 -0.74
N TYR A 100 8.03 -18.14 -0.30
CA TYR A 100 7.50 -19.52 -0.20
C TYR A 100 6.44 -19.82 -1.26
N LEU A 101 5.81 -18.81 -1.86
CA LEU A 101 4.72 -18.97 -2.83
C LEU A 101 5.16 -18.56 -4.24
N PRO A 102 4.61 -19.18 -5.29
CA PRO A 102 4.61 -18.62 -6.62
C PRO A 102 4.04 -17.19 -6.59
N ILE A 103 4.59 -16.30 -7.42
CA ILE A 103 4.14 -14.90 -7.47
C ILE A 103 2.66 -14.80 -7.85
N THR A 104 2.19 -15.68 -8.72
CA THR A 104 0.79 -15.76 -9.17
C THR A 104 -0.16 -16.02 -8.01
N ASP A 105 0.19 -16.96 -7.14
CA ASP A 105 -0.64 -17.33 -5.98
C ASP A 105 -0.63 -16.22 -4.92
N ALA A 106 0.55 -15.65 -4.64
CA ALA A 106 0.67 -14.54 -3.71
C ALA A 106 -0.14 -13.31 -4.17
N ILE A 107 -0.09 -12.96 -5.47
CA ILE A 107 -0.87 -11.87 -6.05
C ILE A 107 -2.36 -12.20 -6.03
N ALA A 108 -2.76 -13.43 -6.40
CA ALA A 108 -4.15 -13.84 -6.39
C ALA A 108 -4.77 -13.73 -4.98
N ILE A 109 -4.01 -14.14 -3.94
CA ILE A 109 -4.44 -13.98 -2.54
C ILE A 109 -4.46 -12.48 -2.14
N ALA A 110 -3.51 -11.68 -2.64
CA ALA A 110 -3.47 -10.24 -2.37
C ALA A 110 -4.69 -9.49 -2.92
N PHE A 111 -5.41 -10.03 -3.91
CA PHE A 111 -6.71 -9.51 -4.33
C PHE A 111 -7.80 -9.59 -3.25
N ALA A 112 -7.56 -10.21 -2.09
CA ALA A 112 -8.38 -10.02 -0.89
C ALA A 112 -8.43 -8.56 -0.41
N GLY A 113 -7.43 -7.72 -0.75
CA GLY A 113 -7.35 -6.32 -0.33
C GLY A 113 -8.62 -5.52 -0.63
N PRO A 114 -9.10 -5.43 -1.88
CA PRO A 114 -10.35 -4.78 -2.23
C PRO A 114 -11.57 -5.30 -1.46
N LEU A 115 -11.61 -6.61 -1.17
CA LEU A 115 -12.69 -7.22 -0.41
C LEU A 115 -12.67 -6.73 1.05
N PHE A 116 -11.51 -6.74 1.68
CA PHE A 116 -11.32 -6.19 3.03
C PHE A 116 -11.64 -4.69 3.09
N ILE A 117 -11.20 -3.88 2.11
CA ILE A 117 -11.53 -2.45 2.06
C ILE A 117 -13.05 -2.28 2.02
N THR A 118 -13.74 -3.01 1.15
CA THR A 118 -15.19 -2.93 0.99
C THR A 118 -15.91 -3.35 2.29
N ALA A 119 -15.48 -4.44 2.91
CA ALA A 119 -16.06 -4.93 4.16
C ALA A 119 -15.84 -3.96 5.33
N LEU A 120 -14.67 -3.33 5.41
CA LEU A 120 -14.29 -2.42 6.49
C LEU A 120 -14.77 -0.98 6.27
N ALA A 121 -15.11 -0.57 5.04
CA ALA A 121 -15.53 0.80 4.72
C ALA A 121 -16.78 1.23 5.50
N LYS A 122 -17.79 0.35 5.63
CA LYS A 122 -19.01 0.65 6.39
C LYS A 122 -18.74 0.82 7.90
N PRO A 123 -18.13 -0.15 8.61
CA PRO A 123 -17.96 -0.03 10.07
C PRO A 123 -16.94 1.04 10.49
N LEU A 124 -15.94 1.34 9.65
CA LEU A 124 -14.85 2.25 10.03
C LEU A 124 -15.02 3.67 9.47
N LEU A 125 -15.60 3.83 8.28
CA LEU A 125 -15.77 5.12 7.61
C LEU A 125 -17.23 5.56 7.54
N GLY A 126 -18.20 4.68 7.83
CA GLY A 126 -19.64 4.95 7.67
C GLY A 126 -20.07 5.01 6.20
N GLU A 127 -19.24 4.53 5.27
CA GLU A 127 -19.58 4.52 3.84
C GLU A 127 -20.71 3.53 3.54
N GLN A 128 -21.63 3.91 2.62
CA GLN A 128 -22.74 3.04 2.23
C GLN A 128 -22.26 1.94 1.26
N VAL A 129 -22.31 0.70 1.72
CA VAL A 129 -21.96 -0.47 0.90
C VAL A 129 -23.24 -1.18 0.50
N GLY A 130 -23.61 -1.07 -0.77
CA GLY A 130 -24.81 -1.71 -1.32
C GLY A 130 -24.69 -3.23 -1.38
N TRP A 131 -25.85 -3.93 -1.42
CA TRP A 131 -25.92 -5.39 -1.41
C TRP A 131 -25.14 -6.06 -2.55
N ARG A 132 -25.04 -5.43 -3.73
CA ARG A 132 -24.27 -5.95 -4.87
C ARG A 132 -22.76 -6.02 -4.55
N ARG A 133 -22.24 -5.02 -3.82
CA ARG A 133 -20.82 -5.02 -3.39
C ARG A 133 -20.58 -6.11 -2.35
N TRP A 134 -21.49 -6.34 -1.43
CA TRP A 134 -21.44 -7.46 -0.49
C TRP A 134 -21.45 -8.81 -1.20
N GLY A 135 -22.31 -8.99 -2.21
CA GLY A 135 -22.31 -10.20 -3.05
C GLY A 135 -20.95 -10.43 -3.73
N ALA A 136 -20.32 -9.39 -4.27
CA ALA A 136 -18.99 -9.47 -4.85
C ALA A 136 -17.91 -9.82 -3.80
N VAL A 137 -18.00 -9.28 -2.57
CA VAL A 137 -17.11 -9.62 -1.45
C VAL A 137 -17.19 -11.10 -1.12
N PHE A 138 -18.41 -11.65 -0.95
CA PHE A 138 -18.59 -13.08 -0.66
C PHE A 138 -18.07 -13.97 -1.79
N ALA A 139 -18.40 -13.66 -3.05
CA ALA A 139 -17.90 -14.41 -4.20
C ALA A 139 -16.35 -14.37 -4.28
N GLY A 140 -15.75 -13.20 -4.05
CA GLY A 140 -14.30 -13.04 -4.03
C GLY A 140 -13.62 -13.85 -2.91
N PHE A 141 -14.17 -13.87 -1.70
CA PHE A 141 -13.63 -14.69 -0.61
C PHE A 141 -13.74 -16.19 -0.90
N ILE A 142 -14.84 -16.65 -1.52
CA ILE A 142 -14.94 -18.04 -1.98
C ILE A 142 -13.82 -18.35 -2.96
N GLY A 143 -13.56 -17.48 -3.94
CA GLY A 143 -12.45 -17.66 -4.89
C GLY A 143 -11.08 -17.75 -4.20
N ILE A 144 -10.82 -16.90 -3.19
CA ILE A 144 -9.57 -16.95 -2.41
C ILE A 144 -9.45 -18.28 -1.64
N ILE A 145 -10.53 -18.74 -1.01
CA ILE A 145 -10.55 -20.04 -0.31
C ILE A 145 -10.24 -21.18 -1.27
N MET A 146 -10.78 -21.14 -2.50
CA MET A 146 -10.48 -22.15 -3.52
C MET A 146 -9.00 -22.13 -3.94
N ILE A 147 -8.40 -20.94 -4.08
CA ILE A 147 -6.97 -20.78 -4.40
C ILE A 147 -6.10 -21.30 -3.26
N MET A 148 -6.43 -20.94 -2.03
CA MET A 148 -5.69 -21.37 -0.84
C MET A 148 -5.80 -22.88 -0.61
N ASN A 149 -6.83 -23.52 -1.14
CA ASN A 149 -7.10 -24.97 -1.03
C ASN A 149 -6.89 -25.54 0.39
N PRO A 150 -7.58 -25.01 1.42
CA PRO A 150 -7.41 -25.42 2.80
C PRO A 150 -7.78 -26.89 2.98
N GLY A 151 -6.95 -27.64 3.70
CA GLY A 151 -7.16 -29.07 3.96
C GLY A 151 -6.46 -30.03 2.98
N SER A 152 -5.77 -29.52 1.96
CA SER A 152 -4.84 -30.32 1.15
C SER A 152 -3.47 -30.40 1.82
N GLU A 153 -2.71 -31.48 1.56
CA GLU A 153 -1.30 -31.56 1.96
C GLU A 153 -0.45 -30.45 1.34
N ALA A 154 -0.92 -29.89 0.22
CA ALA A 154 -0.32 -28.76 -0.47
C ALA A 154 -0.72 -27.40 0.12
N MET A 155 -1.58 -27.33 1.14
CA MET A 155 -1.91 -26.08 1.80
C MET A 155 -0.66 -25.50 2.43
N GLN A 156 -0.18 -24.44 1.83
CA GLN A 156 0.98 -23.75 2.37
C GLN A 156 0.52 -22.73 3.41
N TRP A 157 0.94 -22.90 4.67
CA TRP A 157 0.76 -21.89 5.73
C TRP A 157 1.23 -20.48 5.26
N ALA A 158 2.17 -20.46 4.31
CA ALA A 158 2.68 -19.25 3.68
C ALA A 158 1.58 -18.42 2.98
N ALA A 159 0.45 -19.02 2.58
CA ALA A 159 -0.70 -18.31 2.00
C ALA A 159 -1.35 -17.32 2.98
N LEU A 160 -1.21 -17.56 4.29
CA LEU A 160 -1.67 -16.62 5.31
C LEU A 160 -0.89 -15.30 5.30
N LEU A 161 0.36 -15.30 4.81
CA LEU A 161 1.19 -14.10 4.79
C LEU A 161 0.66 -13.03 3.80
N PRO A 162 0.41 -13.32 2.51
CA PRO A 162 -0.18 -12.34 1.61
C PRO A 162 -1.63 -11.99 1.99
N LEU A 163 -2.39 -12.91 2.61
CA LEU A 163 -3.72 -12.60 3.12
C LEU A 163 -3.66 -11.59 4.26
N ALA A 164 -2.77 -11.77 5.25
CA ALA A 164 -2.55 -10.82 6.34
C ALA A 164 -1.98 -9.48 5.81
N ALA A 165 -1.10 -9.53 4.80
CA ALA A 165 -0.61 -8.33 4.12
C ALA A 165 -1.76 -7.54 3.47
N SER A 166 -2.71 -8.23 2.84
CA SER A 166 -3.90 -7.61 2.25
C SER A 166 -4.79 -6.94 3.29
N LEU A 167 -4.96 -7.56 4.45
CA LEU A 167 -5.72 -7.00 5.55
C LEU A 167 -5.03 -5.75 6.12
N THR A 168 -3.71 -5.80 6.35
CA THR A 168 -2.95 -4.61 6.80
C THR A 168 -3.01 -3.49 5.77
N GLY A 169 -2.95 -3.84 4.47
CA GLY A 169 -3.12 -2.90 3.36
C GLY A 169 -4.51 -2.25 3.37
N ALA A 170 -5.57 -3.02 3.62
CA ALA A 170 -6.92 -2.49 3.73
C ALA A 170 -7.06 -1.51 4.91
N PHE A 171 -6.52 -1.83 6.08
CA PHE A 171 -6.50 -0.90 7.22
C PHE A 171 -5.73 0.38 6.90
N ARG A 172 -4.58 0.28 6.22
CA ARG A 172 -3.81 1.43 5.75
C ARG A 172 -4.65 2.32 4.82
N ASP A 173 -5.36 1.73 3.87
CA ASP A 173 -6.15 2.48 2.87
C ASP A 173 -7.37 3.15 3.53
N ILE A 174 -8.05 2.47 4.45
CA ILE A 174 -9.12 3.04 5.27
C ILE A 174 -8.60 4.21 6.12
N LEU A 175 -7.45 4.04 6.78
CA LEU A 175 -6.83 5.12 7.56
C LEU A 175 -6.45 6.30 6.65
N THR A 176 -5.88 6.03 5.47
CA THR A 176 -5.53 7.05 4.47
C THR A 176 -6.77 7.82 4.03
N ARG A 177 -7.89 7.14 3.76
CA ARG A 177 -9.17 7.78 3.44
C ARG A 177 -9.64 8.70 4.54
N GLY A 178 -9.59 8.26 5.81
CA GLY A 178 -9.96 9.08 6.96
C GLY A 178 -9.06 10.31 7.14
N MET A 179 -7.76 10.17 6.88
CA MET A 179 -6.77 11.24 7.00
C MET A 179 -6.78 12.21 5.81
N SER A 180 -7.23 11.80 4.64
CA SER A 180 -7.19 12.60 3.40
C SER A 180 -7.95 13.92 3.46
N ALA A 181 -8.76 14.09 4.49
CA ALA A 181 -9.50 15.33 4.77
C ALA A 181 -8.68 16.42 5.42
N THR A 182 -7.77 16.03 6.29
CA THR A 182 -7.02 16.93 7.16
C THR A 182 -5.55 17.00 6.80
N GLU A 183 -5.04 15.95 6.13
CA GLU A 183 -3.64 15.81 5.76
C GLU A 183 -3.45 15.96 4.24
N THR A 184 -2.33 16.56 3.84
CA THR A 184 -1.97 16.64 2.42
C THR A 184 -1.46 15.29 1.91
N SER A 185 -1.64 14.99 0.63
CA SER A 185 -1.12 13.75 0.02
C SER A 185 0.40 13.68 0.13
N VAL A 186 1.06 14.84 0.03
CA VAL A 186 2.51 14.96 0.17
C VAL A 186 2.95 14.61 1.60
N ALA A 187 2.24 15.11 2.63
CA ALA A 187 2.53 14.76 4.03
C ALA A 187 2.31 13.26 4.29
N LEU A 188 1.21 12.69 3.79
CA LEU A 188 0.93 11.26 3.91
C LEU A 188 2.04 10.40 3.29
N LEU A 189 2.53 10.78 2.11
CA LEU A 189 3.64 10.08 1.45
C LEU A 189 4.95 10.28 2.23
N PHE A 190 5.27 11.53 2.63
CA PHE A 190 6.49 11.87 3.34
C PHE A 190 6.65 11.09 4.64
N TYR A 191 5.68 11.18 5.55
CA TYR A 191 5.77 10.51 6.86
C TYR A 191 5.83 8.99 6.73
N THR A 192 5.16 8.41 5.74
CA THR A 192 5.26 6.97 5.49
C THR A 192 6.64 6.59 4.97
N SER A 193 7.19 7.32 4.00
CA SER A 193 8.53 7.07 3.46
C SER A 193 9.59 7.24 4.54
N LEU A 194 9.48 8.30 5.36
CA LEU A 194 10.36 8.53 6.50
C LEU A 194 10.32 7.36 7.49
N GLY A 195 9.12 6.90 7.87
CA GLY A 195 8.96 5.75 8.77
C GLY A 195 9.59 4.47 8.22
N VAL A 196 9.41 4.20 6.92
CA VAL A 196 10.02 3.05 6.24
C VAL A 196 11.55 3.17 6.23
N ILE A 197 12.10 4.35 5.93
CA ILE A 197 13.55 4.60 5.95
C ILE A 197 14.11 4.34 7.36
N LEU A 198 13.51 4.94 8.38
CA LEU A 198 13.97 4.80 9.77
C LEU A 198 13.93 3.34 10.24
N ALA A 199 12.84 2.62 9.96
CA ALA A 199 12.73 1.20 10.30
C ALA A 199 13.77 0.35 9.57
N SER A 200 14.02 0.64 8.29
CA SER A 200 15.00 -0.08 7.49
C SER A 200 16.42 0.19 7.97
N MET A 201 16.74 1.42 8.40
CA MET A 201 18.06 1.78 8.94
C MET A 201 18.46 0.95 10.17
N VAL A 202 17.50 0.48 10.96
CA VAL A 202 17.77 -0.39 12.13
C VAL A 202 18.25 -1.77 11.70
N VAL A 203 17.72 -2.31 10.60
CA VAL A 203 17.98 -3.68 10.14
C VAL A 203 19.17 -3.76 9.17
N VAL A 204 19.30 -2.76 8.31
CA VAL A 204 20.28 -2.73 7.21
C VAL A 204 21.75 -2.98 7.65
N PRO A 205 22.26 -2.46 8.78
CA PRO A 205 23.64 -2.72 9.19
C PRO A 205 23.97 -4.21 9.35
N PHE A 206 22.97 -5.05 9.61
CA PHE A 206 23.13 -6.49 9.83
C PHE A 206 22.98 -7.33 8.56
N VAL A 207 22.44 -6.74 7.49
CA VAL A 207 22.01 -7.49 6.28
C VAL A 207 22.49 -6.84 4.98
N TRP A 208 23.32 -5.79 5.08
CA TRP A 208 23.78 -5.07 3.90
C TRP A 208 24.65 -5.95 2.99
N GLN A 209 24.32 -5.92 1.70
CA GLN A 209 25.10 -6.56 0.65
C GLN A 209 25.62 -5.47 -0.30
N PRO A 210 26.89 -5.57 -0.77
CA PRO A 210 27.41 -4.63 -1.78
C PRO A 210 26.56 -4.63 -3.04
N VAL A 211 26.23 -3.45 -3.54
CA VAL A 211 25.40 -3.26 -4.73
C VAL A 211 26.31 -2.94 -5.92
N PRO A 212 26.39 -3.79 -6.95
CA PRO A 212 27.08 -3.48 -8.20
C PRO A 212 26.50 -2.21 -8.86
N LEU A 213 27.34 -1.48 -9.60
CA LEU A 213 26.91 -0.22 -10.23
C LEU A 213 25.74 -0.43 -11.22
N THR A 214 25.68 -1.60 -11.86
CA THR A 214 24.62 -2.03 -12.78
C THR A 214 23.25 -2.09 -12.13
N ASP A 215 23.20 -2.39 -10.82
CA ASP A 215 21.93 -2.69 -10.14
C ASP A 215 21.29 -1.45 -9.51
N TRP A 216 22.04 -0.33 -9.39
CA TRP A 216 21.48 0.92 -8.88
C TRP A 216 20.32 1.44 -9.73
N GLY A 217 20.30 1.13 -11.04
CA GLY A 217 19.17 1.43 -11.91
C GLY A 217 17.87 0.77 -11.48
N TRP A 218 17.94 -0.45 -10.96
CA TRP A 218 16.79 -1.18 -10.45
C TRP A 218 16.25 -0.58 -9.14
N PHE A 219 17.14 -0.17 -8.24
CA PHE A 219 16.75 0.55 -7.01
C PHE A 219 16.07 1.89 -7.32
N LEU A 220 16.60 2.64 -8.28
CA LEU A 220 16.00 3.90 -8.74
C LEU A 220 14.60 3.66 -9.34
N THR A 221 14.48 2.67 -10.23
CA THR A 221 13.21 2.29 -10.86
C THR A 221 12.19 1.84 -9.82
N ASN A 222 12.59 0.99 -8.86
CA ASN A 222 11.74 0.56 -7.76
C ASN A 222 11.26 1.75 -6.93
N GLY A 223 12.17 2.68 -6.57
CA GLY A 223 11.82 3.88 -5.82
C GLY A 223 10.82 4.78 -6.54
N PHE A 224 11.01 4.99 -7.85
CA PHE A 224 10.11 5.80 -8.67
C PHE A 224 8.73 5.16 -8.82
N LEU A 225 8.67 3.86 -9.13
CA LEU A 225 7.41 3.12 -9.30
C LEU A 225 6.60 3.10 -8.01
N ILE A 226 7.22 2.75 -6.89
CA ILE A 226 6.50 2.68 -5.60
C ILE A 226 6.06 4.06 -5.11
N GLY A 227 6.89 5.10 -5.35
CA GLY A 227 6.55 6.48 -5.00
C GLY A 227 5.35 6.98 -5.80
N SER A 228 5.36 6.77 -7.10
CA SER A 228 4.25 7.12 -8.01
C SER A 228 2.99 6.35 -7.66
N ALA A 229 3.09 5.04 -7.43
CA ALA A 229 1.97 4.19 -7.03
C ALA A 229 1.32 4.70 -5.74
N HIS A 230 2.10 4.91 -4.68
CA HIS A 230 1.58 5.37 -3.40
C HIS A 230 0.99 6.78 -3.48
N PHE A 231 1.62 7.69 -4.23
CA PHE A 231 1.08 9.05 -4.42
C PHE A 231 -0.29 9.01 -5.11
N LEU A 232 -0.41 8.27 -6.23
CA LEU A 232 -1.66 8.14 -6.96
C LEU A 232 -2.75 7.45 -6.13
N MET A 233 -2.40 6.40 -5.39
CA MET A 233 -3.34 5.73 -4.49
C MET A 233 -3.81 6.62 -3.33
N ILE A 234 -2.95 7.49 -2.80
CA ILE A 234 -3.36 8.49 -1.79
C ILE A 234 -4.32 9.51 -2.42
N GLU A 235 -3.99 10.03 -3.62
CA GLU A 235 -4.84 10.97 -4.35
C GLU A 235 -6.23 10.37 -4.65
N THR A 236 -6.30 9.08 -4.98
CA THR A 236 -7.57 8.35 -5.15
C THR A 236 -8.53 8.58 -3.99
N PHE A 237 -8.05 8.44 -2.75
CA PHE A 237 -8.86 8.58 -1.54
C PHE A 237 -9.27 10.02 -1.22
N ARG A 238 -8.72 11.00 -1.92
CA ARG A 238 -9.19 12.40 -1.85
C ARG A 238 -10.40 12.65 -2.73
N TYR A 239 -10.50 11.95 -3.89
CA TYR A 239 -11.53 12.17 -4.90
C TYR A 239 -12.67 11.17 -4.85
N GLY A 240 -12.51 10.01 -4.16
CA GLY A 240 -13.50 8.95 -4.13
C GLY A 240 -13.62 8.23 -2.80
N GLU A 241 -14.77 7.58 -2.61
CA GLU A 241 -15.01 6.68 -1.47
C GLU A 241 -14.15 5.42 -1.60
N ALA A 242 -13.67 4.88 -0.46
CA ALA A 242 -12.83 3.70 -0.44
C ALA A 242 -13.54 2.48 -1.07
N ALA A 243 -14.81 2.28 -0.75
CA ALA A 243 -15.61 1.18 -1.30
C ALA A 243 -15.89 1.33 -2.82
N LEU A 244 -15.89 2.57 -3.35
CA LEU A 244 -16.08 2.80 -4.80
C LEU A 244 -14.82 2.42 -5.58
N VAL A 245 -13.64 2.79 -5.07
CA VAL A 245 -12.37 2.64 -5.78
C VAL A 245 -11.68 1.29 -5.55
N ALA A 246 -12.05 0.57 -4.50
CA ALA A 246 -11.46 -0.72 -4.14
C ALA A 246 -11.45 -1.76 -5.30
N PRO A 247 -12.51 -1.91 -6.12
CA PRO A 247 -12.50 -2.89 -7.22
C PRO A 247 -11.50 -2.58 -8.35
N PHE A 248 -10.93 -1.37 -8.37
CA PHE A 248 -9.97 -0.92 -9.39
C PHE A 248 -8.51 -1.01 -8.92
N LYS A 249 -8.29 -1.59 -7.75
CA LYS A 249 -6.96 -1.84 -7.16
C LYS A 249 -6.38 -3.23 -7.60
#